data_3eb86e682b3d933b91132d84dbc6df24
#
_entry.id   3eb86e682b3d933b91132d84dbc6df24
#
_cell.length_a   1.000
_cell.length_b   1.000
_cell.length_c   1.000
_cell.angle_alpha   90.00
_cell.angle_beta   90.00
_cell.angle_gamma   90.00
#
_symmetry.space_group_name_H-M   'P 1'
#
loop_
_entity.id
_entity.type
_entity.pdbx_description
1 polymer ?
#
loop_
_entity_poly.entity_id
_entity_poly.type
_entity_poly.pdbx_seq_one_letter_code
_entity_poly.pdbx_strand_id
1 'polypeptide(L)'
;MRGTKIIVLRMKELIYTAIFAGVGIILLLLIVYLFVGKGRSEGKQDTADANERYQAGIYTKDITLGESTASLEVALDTDHIKSVKIVPLDESITTMYPLMEPAVKSVSNQLAAGVAPEEVELTKESKYTQQIIVDAVEKILEEQGAANQTVK
;
A
#
# COMPACT_ATOMS: atom_id res chain seq x y z
N MET A 1 6.99 57.38 35.10
CA MET A 1 5.60 56.91 35.27
C MET A 1 5.41 55.62 34.48
N ARG A 2 5.30 54.54 35.20
CA ARG A 2 5.05 53.26 34.60
C ARG A 2 3.53 53.10 34.38
N GLY A 3 3.10 53.22 33.15
CA GLY A 3 1.70 52.93 32.76
C GLY A 3 1.42 51.46 32.88
N THR A 4 0.79 51.03 33.91
CA THR A 4 0.19 49.72 34.04
C THR A 4 -0.98 49.64 33.06
N LYS A 5 -0.76 49.01 31.91
CA LYS A 5 -1.84 48.63 31.01
C LYS A 5 -2.65 47.53 31.68
N ILE A 6 -3.75 47.93 32.30
CA ILE A 6 -4.74 46.99 32.80
C ILE A 6 -5.46 46.44 31.59
N ILE A 7 -5.09 45.25 31.16
CA ILE A 7 -5.83 44.51 30.12
C ILE A 7 -7.04 43.92 30.84
N VAL A 8 -8.17 44.58 30.73
CA VAL A 8 -9.45 44.03 31.17
C VAL A 8 -9.86 43.00 30.11
N LEU A 9 -9.31 41.81 30.23
CA LEU A 9 -9.75 40.67 29.44
C LEU A 9 -11.14 40.26 29.94
N ARG A 10 -12.15 40.47 29.10
CA ARG A 10 -13.50 39.96 29.39
C ARG A 10 -13.42 38.44 29.45
N MET A 11 -13.85 37.86 30.54
CA MET A 11 -13.85 36.41 30.81
C MET A 11 -14.35 35.60 29.61
N LYS A 12 -15.33 36.13 28.87
CA LYS A 12 -15.88 35.48 27.68
C LYS A 12 -14.87 35.35 26.51
N GLU A 13 -14.06 36.38 26.27
CA GLU A 13 -13.06 36.38 25.20
C GLU A 13 -11.90 35.43 25.54
N LEU A 14 -11.53 35.32 26.81
CA LEU A 14 -10.52 34.41 27.30
C LEU A 14 -10.93 32.94 27.11
N ILE A 15 -12.19 32.61 27.37
CA ILE A 15 -12.76 31.28 27.19
C ILE A 15 -12.78 30.91 25.71
N TYR A 16 -13.22 31.81 24.81
CA TYR A 16 -13.21 31.56 23.37
C TYR A 16 -11.81 31.37 22.81
N THR A 17 -10.85 32.16 23.26
CA THR A 17 -9.45 32.04 22.86
C THR A 17 -8.85 30.71 23.34
N ALA A 18 -9.15 30.29 24.56
CA ALA A 18 -8.68 29.01 25.12
C ALA A 18 -9.30 27.81 24.36
N ILE A 19 -10.59 27.87 24.05
CA ILE A 19 -11.28 26.83 23.26
C ILE A 19 -10.70 26.76 21.85
N PHE A 20 -10.50 27.92 21.21
CA PHE A 20 -9.94 27.98 19.86
C PHE A 20 -8.51 27.45 19.80
N ALA A 21 -7.68 27.79 20.78
CA ALA A 21 -6.32 27.25 20.90
C ALA A 21 -6.34 25.75 21.15
N GLY A 22 -7.21 25.24 22.01
CA GLY A 22 -7.39 23.81 22.28
C GLY A 22 -7.81 23.02 21.03
N VAL A 23 -8.82 23.53 20.31
CA VAL A 23 -9.27 22.91 19.06
C VAL A 23 -8.17 22.94 17.99
N GLY A 24 -7.44 24.05 17.87
CA GLY A 24 -6.30 24.17 16.95
C GLY A 24 -5.20 23.16 17.23
N ILE A 25 -4.84 22.94 18.50
CA ILE A 25 -3.85 21.95 18.90
C ILE A 25 -4.33 20.53 18.61
N ILE A 26 -5.60 20.21 18.90
CA ILE A 26 -6.18 18.89 18.62
C ILE A 26 -6.19 18.63 17.11
N LEU A 27 -6.56 19.63 16.31
CA LEU A 27 -6.59 19.52 14.86
C LEU A 27 -5.18 19.35 14.28
N LEU A 28 -4.20 20.05 14.84
CA LEU A 28 -2.80 19.94 14.45
C LEU A 28 -2.26 18.54 14.80
N LEU A 29 -2.55 18.02 15.99
CA LEU A 29 -2.19 16.66 16.39
C LEU A 29 -2.86 15.62 15.50
N LEU A 30 -4.11 15.85 15.09
CA LEU A 30 -4.83 14.95 14.19
C LEU A 30 -4.22 14.96 12.79
N ILE A 31 -3.83 16.13 12.28
CA ILE A 31 -3.10 16.24 11.01
C ILE A 31 -1.75 15.53 11.11
N VAL A 32 -1.00 15.76 12.18
CA VAL A 32 0.29 15.07 12.41
C VAL A 32 0.07 13.55 12.50
N TYR A 33 -0.96 13.09 13.21
CA TYR A 33 -1.31 11.68 13.31
C TYR A 33 -1.67 11.07 11.95
N LEU A 34 -2.47 11.77 11.13
CA LEU A 34 -2.82 11.33 9.78
C LEU A 34 -1.63 11.37 8.82
N PHE A 35 -0.74 12.38 8.94
CA PHE A 35 0.45 12.48 8.12
C PHE A 35 1.54 11.52 8.54
N VAL A 36 1.77 11.33 9.82
CA VAL A 36 2.75 10.35 10.34
C VAL A 36 2.23 8.93 10.17
N GLY A 37 0.90 8.73 10.27
CA GLY A 37 0.27 7.41 10.03
C GLY A 37 0.13 7.04 8.55
N LYS A 38 0.19 8.01 7.62
CA LYS A 38 -0.04 7.81 6.18
C LYS A 38 1.12 8.24 5.27
N GLY A 39 2.13 8.86 5.83
CA GLY A 39 3.21 9.49 5.08
C GLY A 39 4.58 8.97 5.47
N ARG A 40 4.85 7.70 5.19
CA ARG A 40 6.23 7.25 5.11
C ARG A 40 6.43 6.29 3.95
N SER A 41 6.22 6.82 2.76
CA SER A 41 6.83 6.34 1.56
C SER A 41 7.65 7.48 0.97
N GLU A 42 8.79 7.75 1.59
CA GLU A 42 9.92 8.42 0.94
C GLU A 42 11.18 8.12 1.75
N GLY A 43 12.04 7.33 1.14
CA GLY A 43 13.48 7.36 1.31
C GLY A 43 13.99 7.34 2.76
N LYS A 44 14.12 6.16 3.34
CA LYS A 44 15.26 5.89 4.22
C LYS A 44 15.85 4.54 3.89
N GLN A 45 17.02 4.65 3.29
CA GLN A 45 18.08 3.69 3.34
C GLN A 45 18.36 3.26 4.77
N ASP A 46 18.61 1.95 4.89
CA ASP A 46 19.51 1.34 5.86
C ASP A 46 19.11 1.38 7.34
N THR A 47 18.36 0.38 7.71
CA THR A 47 18.78 -0.51 8.79
C THR A 47 18.42 -1.93 8.36
N ALA A 48 19.46 -2.71 8.12
CA ALA A 48 19.35 -4.15 7.86
C ALA A 48 18.76 -4.81 9.11
N ASP A 49 17.44 -4.90 9.18
CA ASP A 49 16.76 -5.80 10.09
C ASP A 49 16.74 -7.19 9.46
N ALA A 50 17.24 -8.15 10.21
CA ALA A 50 17.50 -9.53 9.80
C ALA A 50 16.23 -10.36 9.45
N ASN A 51 15.18 -9.72 8.96
CA ASN A 51 13.91 -10.31 8.54
C ASN A 51 13.40 -9.79 7.20
N GLU A 52 14.25 -9.14 6.41
CA GLU A 52 13.88 -8.74 5.06
C GLU A 52 13.73 -10.00 4.19
N ARG A 53 12.47 -10.38 3.92
CA ARG A 53 12.17 -11.52 3.03
C ARG A 53 12.24 -11.12 1.57
N TYR A 54 11.92 -9.87 1.27
CA TYR A 54 11.83 -9.34 -0.09
C TYR A 54 12.56 -8.02 -0.20
N GLN A 55 12.98 -7.69 -1.39
CA GLN A 55 13.45 -6.35 -1.69
C GLN A 55 12.24 -5.46 -2.00
N ALA A 56 12.05 -4.40 -1.21
CA ALA A 56 10.95 -3.47 -1.42
C ALA A 56 11.03 -2.82 -2.80
N GLY A 57 9.94 -2.82 -3.54
CA GLY A 57 9.88 -2.27 -4.90
C GLY A 57 8.61 -2.64 -5.64
N ILE A 58 8.55 -2.19 -6.88
CA ILE A 58 7.47 -2.55 -7.80
C ILE A 58 8.07 -3.46 -8.87
N TYR A 59 7.51 -4.65 -9.00
CA TYR A 59 7.95 -5.66 -9.94
C TYR A 59 6.84 -5.93 -10.97
N THR A 60 7.22 -6.02 -12.21
CA THR A 60 6.28 -6.24 -13.29
C THR A 60 6.61 -7.55 -13.99
N LYS A 61 5.59 -8.37 -14.24
CA LYS A 61 5.71 -9.62 -14.97
C LYS A 61 4.59 -9.74 -16.00
N ASP A 62 4.96 -10.10 -17.21
CA ASP A 62 3.96 -10.34 -18.26
C ASP A 62 3.31 -11.70 -18.08
N ILE A 63 1.99 -11.70 -18.13
CA ILE A 63 1.14 -12.88 -18.09
C ILE A 63 0.40 -13.03 -19.43
N THR A 64 0.37 -14.25 -19.95
CA THR A 64 -0.34 -14.56 -21.19
C THR A 64 -1.73 -15.10 -20.87
N LEU A 65 -2.73 -14.52 -21.45
CA LEU A 65 -4.14 -14.84 -21.30
C LEU A 65 -4.70 -15.22 -22.66
N GLY A 66 -4.59 -16.50 -23.00
CA GLY A 66 -4.95 -16.95 -24.35
C GLY A 66 -4.01 -16.33 -25.40
N GLU A 67 -4.55 -15.49 -26.28
CA GLU A 67 -3.79 -14.78 -27.32
C GLU A 67 -3.36 -13.34 -26.88
N SER A 68 -3.79 -12.91 -25.69
CA SER A 68 -3.52 -11.56 -25.16
C SER A 68 -2.45 -11.61 -24.08
N THR A 69 -1.67 -10.55 -23.98
CA THR A 69 -0.65 -10.37 -22.93
C THR A 69 -1.02 -9.18 -22.06
N ALA A 70 -0.93 -9.34 -20.76
CA ALA A 70 -1.10 -8.29 -19.79
C ALA A 70 0.10 -8.25 -18.84
N SER A 71 0.43 -7.10 -18.31
CA SER A 71 1.48 -6.97 -17.31
C SER A 71 0.90 -6.97 -15.89
N LEU A 72 1.39 -7.87 -15.06
CA LEU A 72 1.06 -7.93 -13.65
C LEU A 72 2.09 -7.11 -12.88
N GLU A 73 1.64 -6.10 -12.17
CA GLU A 73 2.44 -5.25 -11.30
C GLU A 73 2.24 -5.67 -9.85
N VAL A 74 3.33 -6.02 -9.17
CA VAL A 74 3.33 -6.42 -7.77
C VAL A 74 4.18 -5.44 -6.98
N ALA A 75 3.58 -4.76 -6.03
CA ALA A 75 4.28 -3.91 -5.09
C ALA A 75 4.64 -4.71 -3.84
N LEU A 76 5.94 -4.86 -3.59
CA LEU A 76 6.49 -5.55 -2.43
C LEU A 76 6.99 -4.55 -1.38
N ASP A 77 6.83 -4.91 -0.13
CA ASP A 77 7.56 -4.34 0.99
C ASP A 77 8.63 -5.31 1.46
N THR A 78 9.39 -4.96 2.47
CA THR A 78 10.47 -5.79 3.02
C THR A 78 9.98 -7.13 3.60
N ASP A 79 8.74 -7.19 4.03
CA ASP A 79 8.16 -8.36 4.72
C ASP A 79 6.84 -8.88 4.11
N HIS A 80 6.16 -8.09 3.27
CA HIS A 80 4.84 -8.47 2.73
C HIS A 80 4.55 -7.88 1.34
N ILE A 81 3.50 -8.41 0.72
CA ILE A 81 2.98 -7.91 -0.55
C ILE A 81 2.00 -6.77 -0.25
N LYS A 82 2.27 -5.58 -0.76
CA LYS A 82 1.40 -4.41 -0.60
C LYS A 82 0.18 -4.44 -1.50
N SER A 83 0.39 -4.73 -2.75
CA SER A 83 -0.70 -4.78 -3.74
C SER A 83 -0.29 -5.53 -5.00
N VAL A 84 -1.28 -6.08 -5.65
CA VAL A 84 -1.17 -6.68 -6.98
C VAL A 84 -2.14 -5.97 -7.90
N LYS A 85 -1.67 -5.52 -9.05
CA LYS A 85 -2.47 -4.84 -10.08
C LYS A 85 -2.19 -5.44 -11.43
N ILE A 86 -3.17 -5.38 -12.31
CA ILE A 86 -2.96 -5.71 -13.71
C ILE A 86 -2.96 -4.42 -14.54
N VAL A 87 -1.97 -4.32 -15.40
CA VAL A 87 -1.87 -3.22 -16.36
C VAL A 87 -2.20 -3.84 -17.72
N PRO A 88 -3.39 -3.60 -18.26
CA PRO A 88 -3.75 -4.09 -19.59
C PRO A 88 -2.87 -3.38 -20.63
N LEU A 89 -2.20 -4.16 -21.49
CA LEU A 89 -1.45 -3.62 -22.62
C LEU A 89 -2.37 -3.19 -23.77
N ASP A 90 -3.62 -3.69 -23.75
CA ASP A 90 -4.64 -3.37 -24.74
C ASP A 90 -6.01 -3.21 -24.07
N GLU A 91 -6.78 -2.21 -24.49
CA GLU A 91 -8.15 -1.96 -23.97
C GLU A 91 -9.09 -3.12 -24.25
N SER A 92 -8.80 -3.94 -25.24
CA SER A 92 -9.57 -5.14 -25.58
C SER A 92 -9.55 -6.19 -24.48
N ILE A 93 -8.49 -6.24 -23.65
CA ILE A 93 -8.34 -7.21 -22.56
C ILE A 93 -9.44 -7.05 -21.51
N THR A 94 -9.77 -5.82 -21.13
CA THR A 94 -10.85 -5.52 -20.17
C THR A 94 -12.21 -5.98 -20.70
N THR A 95 -12.42 -5.90 -22.00
CA THR A 95 -13.67 -6.32 -22.65
C THR A 95 -13.73 -7.84 -22.82
N MET A 96 -12.63 -8.47 -23.20
CA MET A 96 -12.55 -9.92 -23.40
C MET A 96 -12.52 -10.72 -22.10
N TYR A 97 -11.93 -10.15 -21.06
CA TYR A 97 -11.75 -10.81 -19.76
C TYR A 97 -12.36 -9.99 -18.61
N PRO A 98 -13.69 -9.85 -18.55
CA PRO A 98 -14.36 -9.03 -17.55
C PRO A 98 -14.16 -9.52 -16.09
N LEU A 99 -13.81 -10.80 -15.91
CA LEU A 99 -13.52 -11.39 -14.61
C LEU A 99 -12.09 -11.15 -14.13
N MET A 100 -11.24 -10.56 -14.97
CA MET A 100 -9.83 -10.31 -14.66
C MET A 100 -9.68 -9.31 -13.52
N GLU A 101 -10.32 -8.17 -13.62
CA GLU A 101 -10.21 -7.11 -12.60
C GLU A 101 -10.70 -7.56 -11.22
N PRO A 102 -11.91 -8.19 -11.09
CA PRO A 102 -12.33 -8.72 -9.79
C PRO A 102 -11.44 -9.87 -9.29
N ALA A 103 -10.88 -10.69 -10.18
CA ALA A 103 -9.95 -11.74 -9.80
C ALA A 103 -8.65 -11.18 -9.21
N VAL A 104 -8.04 -10.19 -9.88
CA VAL A 104 -6.84 -9.49 -9.39
C VAL A 104 -7.11 -8.82 -8.05
N LYS A 105 -8.24 -8.13 -7.92
CA LYS A 105 -8.61 -7.45 -6.68
C LYS A 105 -8.79 -8.43 -5.52
N SER A 106 -9.42 -9.59 -5.77
CA SER A 106 -9.59 -10.64 -4.76
C SER A 106 -8.24 -11.18 -4.28
N VAL A 107 -7.35 -11.53 -5.20
CA VAL A 107 -5.99 -12.02 -4.89
C VAL A 107 -5.18 -10.93 -4.19
N SER A 108 -5.19 -9.71 -4.71
CA SER A 108 -4.46 -8.59 -4.11
C SER A 108 -4.86 -8.31 -2.67
N ASN A 109 -6.15 -8.36 -2.36
CA ASN A 109 -6.64 -8.12 -0.99
C ASN A 109 -6.18 -9.21 -0.02
N GLN A 110 -6.18 -10.46 -0.43
CA GLN A 110 -5.73 -11.58 0.39
C GLN A 110 -4.21 -11.50 0.65
N LEU A 111 -3.42 -11.27 -0.38
CA LEU A 111 -1.97 -11.12 -0.28
C LEU A 111 -1.57 -9.90 0.55
N ALA A 112 -2.26 -8.77 0.39
CA ALA A 112 -2.04 -7.57 1.21
C ALA A 112 -2.45 -7.76 2.68
N ALA A 113 -3.38 -8.67 2.96
CA ALA A 113 -3.74 -9.09 4.32
C ALA A 113 -2.73 -10.06 4.96
N GLY A 114 -1.69 -10.47 4.22
CA GLY A 114 -0.64 -11.35 4.70
C GLY A 114 -0.90 -12.84 4.45
N VAL A 115 -1.89 -13.17 3.63
CA VAL A 115 -2.12 -14.56 3.18
C VAL A 115 -1.00 -14.95 2.22
N ALA A 116 -0.40 -16.11 2.44
CA ALA A 116 0.62 -16.64 1.53
C ALA A 116 0.01 -16.95 0.15
N PRO A 117 0.76 -16.80 -0.96
CA PRO A 117 0.24 -17.09 -2.30
C PRO A 117 -0.38 -18.50 -2.41
N GLU A 118 0.25 -19.47 -1.77
CA GLU A 118 -0.20 -20.88 -1.74
C GLU A 118 -1.52 -21.09 -1.00
N GLU A 119 -1.87 -20.15 -0.09
CA GLU A 119 -3.06 -20.21 0.76
C GLU A 119 -4.21 -19.31 0.26
N VAL A 120 -4.03 -18.65 -0.88
CA VAL A 120 -5.06 -17.78 -1.47
C VAL A 120 -6.30 -18.57 -1.82
N GLU A 121 -7.45 -18.16 -1.27
CA GLU A 121 -8.74 -18.78 -1.60
C GLU A 121 -9.18 -18.38 -3.01
N LEU A 122 -9.30 -19.37 -3.88
CA LEU A 122 -9.72 -19.19 -5.26
C LEU A 122 -11.25 -19.27 -5.37
N THR A 123 -11.84 -18.25 -5.99
CA THR A 123 -13.29 -18.22 -6.26
C THR A 123 -13.64 -19.16 -7.41
N LYS A 124 -14.71 -19.92 -7.30
CA LYS A 124 -15.12 -20.92 -8.31
C LYS A 124 -15.31 -20.34 -9.72
N GLU A 125 -15.77 -19.08 -9.79
CA GLU A 125 -16.07 -18.40 -11.05
C GLU A 125 -14.81 -17.91 -11.79
N SER A 126 -13.75 -17.59 -11.07
CA SER A 126 -12.51 -17.03 -11.61
C SER A 126 -11.25 -17.84 -11.24
N LYS A 127 -11.44 -19.09 -10.85
CA LYS A 127 -10.37 -19.97 -10.35
C LYS A 127 -9.16 -20.02 -11.28
N TYR A 128 -9.38 -20.21 -12.56
CA TYR A 128 -8.30 -20.30 -13.55
C TYR A 128 -7.52 -18.99 -13.67
N THR A 129 -8.24 -17.88 -13.74
CA THR A 129 -7.64 -16.55 -13.82
C THR A 129 -6.86 -16.21 -12.54
N GLN A 130 -7.42 -16.51 -11.38
CA GLN A 130 -6.76 -16.30 -10.09
C GLN A 130 -5.51 -17.17 -9.96
N GLN A 131 -5.54 -18.42 -10.43
CA GLN A 131 -4.39 -19.31 -10.43
C GLN A 131 -3.22 -18.73 -11.23
N ILE A 132 -3.47 -18.21 -12.43
CA ILE A 132 -2.44 -17.58 -13.26
C ILE A 132 -1.81 -16.37 -12.54
N ILE A 133 -2.63 -15.58 -11.83
CA ILE A 133 -2.17 -14.43 -11.07
C ILE A 133 -1.28 -14.87 -9.90
N VAL A 134 -1.71 -15.86 -9.14
CA VAL A 134 -0.96 -16.42 -8.02
C VAL A 134 0.38 -16.99 -8.49
N ASP A 135 0.38 -17.81 -9.54
CA ASP A 135 1.60 -18.39 -10.12
C ASP A 135 2.59 -17.31 -10.59
N ALA A 136 2.07 -16.20 -11.13
CA ALA A 136 2.90 -15.07 -11.55
C ALA A 136 3.51 -14.32 -10.33
N VAL A 137 2.73 -14.15 -9.28
CA VAL A 137 3.21 -13.56 -8.01
C VAL A 137 4.29 -14.46 -7.38
N GLU A 138 4.06 -15.76 -7.30
CA GLU A 138 5.05 -16.72 -6.76
C GLU A 138 6.38 -16.62 -7.51
N LYS A 139 6.35 -16.57 -8.83
CA LYS A 139 7.56 -16.42 -9.64
C LYS A 139 8.30 -15.11 -9.36
N ILE A 140 7.58 -14.01 -9.16
CA ILE A 140 8.19 -12.74 -8.77
C ILE A 140 8.87 -12.88 -7.40
N LEU A 141 8.20 -13.51 -6.44
CA LEU A 141 8.74 -13.71 -5.09
C LEU A 141 9.96 -14.62 -5.10
N GLU A 142 9.98 -15.69 -5.89
CA GLU A 142 11.12 -16.57 -6.07
C GLU A 142 12.32 -15.85 -6.69
N GLU A 143 12.09 -15.03 -7.71
CA GLU A 143 13.12 -14.21 -8.35
C GLU A 143 13.73 -13.20 -7.35
N GLN A 144 12.92 -12.62 -6.46
CA GLN A 144 13.37 -11.68 -5.42
C GLN A 144 14.05 -12.40 -4.25
N GLY A 145 13.51 -13.53 -3.82
CA GLY A 145 14.14 -14.37 -2.79
C GLY A 145 15.50 -14.92 -3.22
N ALA A 146 15.65 -15.30 -4.48
CA ALA A 146 16.93 -15.74 -5.05
C ALA A 146 17.94 -14.59 -5.16
N ALA A 147 17.48 -13.36 -5.48
CA ALA A 147 18.36 -12.19 -5.54
C ALA A 147 18.97 -11.83 -4.17
N ASN A 148 18.22 -12.06 -3.10
CA ASN A 148 18.69 -11.77 -1.74
C ASN A 148 19.69 -12.82 -1.20
N GLN A 149 19.75 -14.02 -1.81
CA GLN A 149 20.70 -15.06 -1.42
C GLN A 149 22.07 -14.94 -2.14
N THR A 150 22.20 -14.08 -3.12
CA THR A 150 23.43 -13.97 -3.95
C THR A 150 24.39 -12.88 -3.47
N VAL A 151 24.00 -12.09 -2.47
CA VAL A 151 24.88 -11.10 -1.83
C VAL A 151 25.49 -11.68 -0.56
N LYS A 152 26.52 -12.47 -0.75
CA LYS A 152 27.38 -12.91 0.34
C LYS A 152 28.84 -12.65 -0.03
#